data_7c3cbd575beeb028a82ee574b5c44985
#
_entry.id   7c3cbd575beeb028a82ee574b5c44985
#
_cell.length_a   1.000
_cell.length_b   1.000
_cell.length_c   1.000
_cell.angle_alpha   90.00
_cell.angle_beta   90.00
_cell.angle_gamma   90.00
#
_symmetry.space_group_name_H-M   'P 1'
#
loop_
_entity.id
_entity.type
_entity.pdbx_description
1 polymer ?
#
loop_
_entity_poly.entity_id
_entity_poly.type
_entity_poly.pdbx_seq_one_letter_code
_entity_poly.pdbx_strand_id
1 'polypeptide(L)'
;MTRFRKRLMALLAAVLAMFTITPMAFADMQGLDVSNWQCGIDIANTQADFVVVGTTWGTGQVNNNCLVSGVNTDANRMIAQAQASGKKFGLYHYAMGGNPEAEAQFFYRNTSNYWRHGIVALDWEMDDNPAWGNWDWVRRFMAECERLSGGVRPLLYTGPVAGPIPQDIRDRYGLWIAQYANMNPTGYQANPWMIGAYGEAMRQYSGTGVVNTWSPVDLNLFRGDAWQWDLYANPAGGSTPPSTPAAPVQPNNPQPTPSTGGISHVMQWGETIWGLAVTYNAWPLSAWHTPSGDINRYYVGDVVTYGGGSTATTVPSVDYNALATAVIRGDYGNDPYRRQRLGGDYDKVMAIVNARLSGQAAPSNAPNYRRSYVVRANDTLSGIAARYGISYTLIHGYRSGNPALIYPGEVLYW
;
A
#
# COMPACT_ATOMS: atom_id res chain seq x y z
N MET A 1 -60.59 -9.60 3.57
CA MET A 1 -59.35 -9.25 4.38
C MET A 1 -58.06 -9.89 3.85
N THR A 2 -58.05 -10.71 2.82
CA THR A 2 -56.87 -11.50 2.37
C THR A 2 -56.03 -10.83 1.25
N ARG A 3 -56.58 -9.90 0.49
CA ARG A 3 -55.83 -9.23 -0.59
C ARG A 3 -54.99 -8.01 -0.13
N PHE A 4 -55.43 -7.37 0.93
CA PHE A 4 -54.71 -6.20 1.50
C PHE A 4 -53.46 -6.63 2.29
N ARG A 5 -53.54 -7.75 3.04
CA ARG A 5 -52.37 -8.28 3.76
C ARG A 5 -51.30 -8.82 2.81
N LYS A 6 -51.64 -9.40 1.66
CA LYS A 6 -50.66 -9.87 0.67
C LYS A 6 -49.93 -8.72 -0.03
N ARG A 7 -50.60 -7.57 -0.27
CA ARG A 7 -49.95 -6.38 -0.82
C ARG A 7 -49.05 -5.67 0.18
N LEU A 8 -49.44 -5.66 1.46
CA LEU A 8 -48.61 -5.07 2.51
C LEU A 8 -47.34 -5.89 2.77
N MET A 9 -47.41 -7.23 2.76
CA MET A 9 -46.26 -8.11 2.86
C MET A 9 -45.35 -8.03 1.63
N ALA A 10 -45.89 -7.87 0.44
CA ALA A 10 -45.09 -7.65 -0.76
C ALA A 10 -44.36 -6.30 -0.76
N LEU A 11 -44.97 -5.26 -0.21
CA LEU A 11 -44.31 -3.95 -0.01
C LEU A 11 -43.22 -4.00 1.08
N LEU A 12 -43.46 -4.71 2.19
CA LEU A 12 -42.43 -4.90 3.21
C LEU A 12 -41.25 -5.75 2.72
N ALA A 13 -41.50 -6.79 1.93
CA ALA A 13 -40.43 -7.59 1.31
C ALA A 13 -39.63 -6.81 0.25
N ALA A 14 -40.28 -5.89 -0.48
CA ALA A 14 -39.61 -5.01 -1.43
C ALA A 14 -38.78 -3.92 -0.74
N VAL A 15 -39.19 -3.45 0.47
CA VAL A 15 -38.45 -2.45 1.25
C VAL A 15 -37.26 -3.07 2.04
N LEU A 16 -37.32 -4.37 2.38
CA LEU A 16 -36.21 -5.07 3.01
C LEU A 16 -35.15 -5.56 2.02
N ALA A 17 -35.43 -5.56 0.71
CA ALA A 17 -34.46 -5.90 -0.35
C ALA A 17 -33.62 -4.70 -0.81
N MET A 18 -33.85 -3.51 -0.26
CA MET A 18 -33.03 -2.34 -0.50
C MET A 18 -32.14 -2.08 0.70
N PHE A 19 -30.88 -2.06 0.42
CA PHE A 19 -29.71 -1.69 1.26
C PHE A 19 -28.91 -2.87 1.82
N THR A 20 -28.40 -3.70 0.91
CA THR A 20 -27.03 -4.13 1.09
C THR A 20 -26.16 -3.32 0.13
N ILE A 21 -25.86 -2.09 0.47
CA ILE A 21 -24.64 -1.46 -0.04
C ILE A 21 -23.53 -2.28 0.60
N THR A 22 -23.08 -3.34 -0.07
CA THR A 22 -21.77 -3.89 0.24
C THR A 22 -20.78 -2.78 -0.09
N PRO A 23 -20.04 -2.24 0.89
CA PRO A 23 -18.92 -1.38 0.55
C PRO A 23 -18.05 -2.24 -0.37
N MET A 24 -17.75 -1.76 -1.58
CA MET A 24 -16.73 -2.38 -2.41
C MET A 24 -15.44 -2.31 -1.59
N ALA A 25 -15.07 -3.43 -0.99
CA ALA A 25 -13.75 -3.59 -0.45
C ALA A 25 -12.82 -3.56 -1.65
N PHE A 26 -12.09 -2.46 -1.82
CA PHE A 26 -10.99 -2.41 -2.77
C PHE A 26 -9.98 -3.46 -2.29
N ALA A 27 -9.81 -4.52 -3.06
CA ALA A 27 -8.85 -5.57 -2.74
C ALA A 27 -7.48 -5.13 -3.26
N ASP A 28 -6.46 -5.20 -2.41
CA ASP A 28 -5.07 -5.07 -2.85
C ASP A 28 -4.81 -6.06 -4.00
N MET A 29 -4.06 -5.64 -5.01
CA MET A 29 -3.76 -6.46 -6.17
C MET A 29 -2.47 -7.25 -5.97
N GLN A 30 -2.49 -8.53 -6.32
CA GLN A 30 -1.33 -9.41 -6.30
C GLN A 30 -0.69 -9.48 -7.69
N GLY A 31 0.62 -9.37 -7.73
CA GLY A 31 1.33 -9.43 -9.00
C GLY A 31 2.75 -9.93 -8.89
N LEU A 32 3.42 -9.93 -10.01
CA LEU A 32 4.84 -10.27 -10.11
C LEU A 32 5.56 -9.19 -10.89
N ASP A 33 6.85 -9.06 -10.64
CA ASP A 33 7.73 -8.39 -11.57
C ASP A 33 8.69 -9.38 -12.20
N VAL A 34 9.08 -9.07 -13.44
CA VAL A 34 9.87 -9.93 -14.29
C VAL A 34 10.84 -9.11 -15.11
N SER A 35 11.93 -9.72 -15.49
CA SER A 35 12.97 -9.08 -16.29
C SER A 35 13.37 -9.93 -17.50
N ASN A 36 14.52 -9.65 -18.07
CA ASN A 36 15.18 -10.50 -19.05
C ASN A 36 15.54 -11.90 -18.48
N TRP A 37 15.60 -12.04 -17.16
CA TRP A 37 15.86 -13.34 -16.50
C TRP A 37 14.70 -14.32 -16.64
N GLN A 38 13.46 -13.82 -16.77
CA GLN A 38 12.27 -14.61 -17.01
C GLN A 38 11.85 -14.61 -18.49
N CYS A 39 12.82 -14.50 -19.40
CA CYS A 39 12.59 -14.57 -20.84
C CYS A 39 11.78 -15.82 -21.22
N GLY A 40 10.71 -15.62 -21.99
CA GLY A 40 9.80 -16.69 -22.39
C GLY A 40 8.68 -17.01 -21.39
N ILE A 41 8.61 -16.33 -20.24
CA ILE A 41 7.51 -16.54 -19.27
C ILE A 41 6.15 -16.33 -19.91
N ASP A 42 5.21 -17.21 -19.63
CA ASP A 42 3.81 -17.10 -20.07
C ASP A 42 3.00 -16.26 -19.07
N ILE A 43 3.01 -14.95 -19.29
CA ILE A 43 2.26 -14.00 -18.44
C ILE A 43 0.75 -14.21 -18.53
N ALA A 44 0.23 -14.60 -19.70
CA ALA A 44 -1.21 -14.76 -19.89
C ALA A 44 -1.81 -15.79 -18.92
N ASN A 45 -1.08 -16.85 -18.63
CA ASN A 45 -1.52 -17.95 -17.76
C ASN A 45 -1.08 -17.82 -16.30
N THR A 46 -0.40 -16.72 -15.88
CA THR A 46 -0.14 -16.48 -14.47
C THR A 46 -1.42 -16.06 -13.73
N GLN A 47 -1.55 -16.44 -12.45
CA GLN A 47 -2.67 -16.03 -11.60
C GLN A 47 -2.40 -14.67 -10.94
N ALA A 48 -1.97 -13.70 -11.72
CA ALA A 48 -1.64 -12.36 -11.26
C ALA A 48 -2.71 -11.35 -11.67
N ASP A 49 -2.93 -10.31 -10.86
CA ASP A 49 -3.74 -9.15 -11.22
C ASP A 49 -2.93 -8.17 -12.08
N PHE A 50 -1.61 -8.16 -11.90
CA PHE A 50 -0.71 -7.30 -12.65
C PHE A 50 0.68 -7.94 -12.86
N VAL A 51 1.43 -7.37 -13.81
CA VAL A 51 2.87 -7.65 -14.00
C VAL A 51 3.62 -6.34 -14.20
N VAL A 52 4.82 -6.21 -13.58
CA VAL A 52 5.76 -5.13 -13.88
C VAL A 52 6.95 -5.71 -14.62
N VAL A 53 7.28 -5.15 -15.78
CA VAL A 53 8.27 -5.71 -16.70
C VAL A 53 9.52 -4.82 -16.75
N GLY A 54 10.68 -5.38 -16.44
CA GLY A 54 11.97 -4.74 -16.69
C GLY A 54 12.21 -4.58 -18.18
N THR A 55 12.30 -3.34 -18.62
CA THR A 55 12.32 -3.01 -20.05
C THR A 55 13.66 -2.48 -20.52
N THR A 56 14.35 -1.67 -19.71
CA THR A 56 15.60 -1.02 -20.12
C THR A 56 16.60 -0.93 -18.96
N TRP A 57 17.90 -0.95 -19.33
CA TRP A 57 19.06 -0.84 -18.43
C TRP A 57 20.04 0.21 -18.93
N GLY A 58 20.42 1.18 -18.09
CA GLY A 58 21.36 2.23 -18.44
C GLY A 58 21.01 2.94 -19.74
N THR A 59 22.00 3.10 -20.62
CA THR A 59 21.85 3.75 -21.92
C THR A 59 22.19 2.84 -23.11
N GLY A 60 22.16 1.50 -22.90
CA GLY A 60 22.34 0.54 -23.99
C GLY A 60 23.62 -0.29 -23.95
N GLN A 61 24.36 -0.28 -22.83
CA GLN A 61 25.64 -1.00 -22.73
C GLN A 61 25.52 -2.48 -22.38
N VAL A 62 24.37 -2.89 -21.83
CA VAL A 62 24.19 -4.23 -21.25
C VAL A 62 23.62 -5.20 -22.28
N ASN A 63 24.24 -6.38 -22.33
CA ASN A 63 23.76 -7.52 -23.13
C ASN A 63 23.81 -8.77 -22.26
N ASN A 64 22.67 -9.37 -22.01
CA ASN A 64 22.56 -10.59 -21.20
C ASN A 64 21.19 -11.25 -21.41
N ASN A 65 21.17 -12.55 -21.71
CA ASN A 65 19.94 -13.28 -21.99
C ASN A 65 19.08 -12.56 -23.05
N CYS A 66 17.82 -12.21 -22.75
CA CYS A 66 16.95 -11.42 -23.64
C CYS A 66 17.21 -9.91 -23.57
N LEU A 67 18.24 -9.45 -22.89
CA LEU A 67 18.64 -8.06 -22.85
C LEU A 67 19.67 -7.79 -23.96
N VAL A 68 19.29 -6.99 -24.95
CA VAL A 68 20.16 -6.63 -26.08
C VAL A 68 20.28 -5.11 -26.15
N SER A 69 21.52 -4.62 -26.10
CA SER A 69 21.80 -3.18 -26.03
C SER A 69 20.94 -2.46 -25.00
N GLY A 70 20.87 -3.01 -23.78
CA GLY A 70 20.13 -2.44 -22.67
C GLY A 70 18.60 -2.48 -22.82
N VAL A 71 18.05 -3.20 -23.80
CA VAL A 71 16.60 -3.34 -24.00
C VAL A 71 16.19 -4.80 -23.86
N ASN A 72 15.19 -5.08 -23.04
CA ASN A 72 14.59 -6.40 -22.94
C ASN A 72 13.76 -6.68 -24.21
N THR A 73 14.25 -7.56 -25.05
CA THR A 73 13.62 -7.89 -26.34
C THR A 73 12.32 -8.68 -26.19
N ASP A 74 12.07 -9.27 -25.01
CA ASP A 74 10.86 -10.02 -24.71
C ASP A 74 9.77 -9.18 -24.01
N ALA A 75 10.09 -7.96 -23.57
CA ALA A 75 9.19 -7.09 -22.81
C ALA A 75 7.87 -6.82 -23.56
N ASN A 76 7.93 -6.55 -24.85
CA ASN A 76 6.72 -6.29 -25.65
C ASN A 76 5.76 -7.49 -25.66
N ARG A 77 6.29 -8.73 -25.73
CA ARG A 77 5.48 -9.94 -25.67
C ARG A 77 4.84 -10.10 -24.28
N MET A 78 5.62 -9.91 -23.21
CA MET A 78 5.13 -9.99 -21.84
C MET A 78 4.01 -8.99 -21.58
N ILE A 79 4.18 -7.73 -21.98
CA ILE A 79 3.17 -6.67 -21.83
C ILE A 79 1.93 -6.98 -22.68
N ALA A 80 2.10 -7.41 -23.93
CA ALA A 80 0.98 -7.79 -24.79
C ALA A 80 0.15 -8.95 -24.20
N GLN A 81 0.80 -9.95 -23.59
CA GLN A 81 0.13 -11.04 -22.90
C GLN A 81 -0.65 -10.54 -21.66
N ALA A 82 -0.08 -9.62 -20.88
CA ALA A 82 -0.78 -9.02 -19.75
C ALA A 82 -2.05 -8.30 -20.22
N GLN A 83 -1.94 -7.44 -21.23
CA GLN A 83 -3.07 -6.71 -21.80
C GLN A 83 -4.16 -7.66 -22.36
N ALA A 84 -3.76 -8.67 -23.13
CA ALA A 84 -4.69 -9.62 -23.72
C ALA A 84 -5.42 -10.48 -22.68
N SER A 85 -4.82 -10.71 -21.50
CA SER A 85 -5.41 -11.46 -20.39
C SER A 85 -6.12 -10.60 -19.35
N GLY A 86 -6.28 -9.29 -19.61
CA GLY A 86 -6.97 -8.35 -18.72
C GLY A 86 -6.19 -7.95 -17.46
N LYS A 87 -4.89 -8.28 -17.41
CA LYS A 87 -4.02 -7.89 -16.29
C LYS A 87 -3.56 -6.44 -16.45
N LYS A 88 -3.35 -5.76 -15.35
CA LYS A 88 -2.62 -4.49 -15.34
C LYS A 88 -1.15 -4.75 -15.65
N PHE A 89 -0.49 -3.75 -16.23
CA PHE A 89 0.94 -3.84 -16.47
C PHE A 89 1.68 -2.58 -16.00
N GLY A 90 2.92 -2.77 -15.66
CA GLY A 90 3.90 -1.71 -15.42
C GLY A 90 5.20 -2.02 -16.13
N LEU A 91 6.10 -1.07 -16.14
CA LEU A 91 7.43 -1.19 -16.69
C LEU A 91 8.44 -0.48 -15.80
N TYR A 92 9.68 -0.99 -15.77
CA TYR A 92 10.74 -0.35 -15.05
C TYR A 92 12.02 -0.20 -15.87
N HIS A 93 12.83 0.77 -15.46
CA HIS A 93 14.18 1.01 -15.89
C HIS A 93 15.16 0.72 -14.78
N TYR A 94 16.15 -0.12 -15.02
CA TYR A 94 17.24 -0.39 -14.09
C TYR A 94 18.33 0.67 -14.23
N ALA A 95 18.60 1.40 -13.13
CA ALA A 95 19.61 2.45 -13.10
C ALA A 95 21.01 1.87 -13.11
N MET A 96 21.80 2.25 -14.09
CA MET A 96 23.23 1.89 -14.20
C MET A 96 24.16 3.02 -13.74
N GLY A 97 23.61 4.10 -13.17
CA GLY A 97 24.36 5.18 -12.54
C GLY A 97 25.16 6.06 -13.50
N GLY A 98 24.82 6.07 -14.78
CA GLY A 98 25.36 6.98 -15.77
C GLY A 98 24.79 8.39 -15.66
N ASN A 99 24.63 9.09 -16.80
CA ASN A 99 23.93 10.37 -16.80
C ASN A 99 22.42 10.16 -16.62
N PRO A 100 21.78 10.71 -15.58
CA PRO A 100 20.39 10.42 -15.25
C PRO A 100 19.40 10.86 -16.35
N GLU A 101 19.62 11.99 -16.98
CA GLU A 101 18.77 12.45 -18.10
C GLU A 101 18.92 11.54 -19.32
N ALA A 102 20.12 11.08 -19.60
CA ALA A 102 20.36 10.17 -20.73
C ALA A 102 19.70 8.79 -20.48
N GLU A 103 19.74 8.27 -19.26
CA GLU A 103 19.05 7.04 -18.88
C GLU A 103 17.52 7.21 -18.95
N ALA A 104 16.98 8.32 -18.45
CA ALA A 104 15.55 8.65 -18.57
C ALA A 104 15.11 8.77 -20.05
N GLN A 105 15.91 9.40 -20.90
CA GLN A 105 15.65 9.51 -22.34
C GLN A 105 15.74 8.15 -23.03
N PHE A 106 16.66 7.29 -22.62
CA PHE A 106 16.77 5.93 -23.13
C PHE A 106 15.54 5.11 -22.75
N PHE A 107 15.11 5.18 -21.50
CA PHE A 107 13.88 4.54 -21.01
C PHE A 107 12.67 5.01 -21.82
N TYR A 108 12.43 6.33 -21.85
CA TYR A 108 11.28 6.90 -22.54
C TYR A 108 11.26 6.55 -24.04
N ARG A 109 12.39 6.70 -24.74
CA ARG A 109 12.48 6.41 -26.18
C ARG A 109 12.12 4.98 -26.54
N ASN A 110 12.46 4.01 -25.67
CA ASN A 110 12.20 2.60 -25.93
C ASN A 110 10.82 2.14 -25.44
N THR A 111 10.09 2.95 -24.66
CA THR A 111 8.86 2.50 -23.97
C THR A 111 7.72 3.51 -24.04
N SER A 112 7.87 4.64 -24.74
CA SER A 112 6.91 5.77 -24.72
C SER A 112 5.47 5.38 -25.11
N ASN A 113 5.30 4.34 -25.91
CA ASN A 113 4.00 3.80 -26.29
C ASN A 113 3.21 3.16 -25.17
N TYR A 114 3.85 2.85 -24.02
CA TYR A 114 3.24 2.25 -22.84
C TYR A 114 2.91 3.27 -21.75
N TRP A 115 3.54 4.45 -21.83
CA TRP A 115 3.34 5.48 -20.82
C TRP A 115 1.90 5.99 -20.87
N ARG A 116 1.35 6.29 -19.70
CA ARG A 116 -0.08 6.60 -19.46
C ARG A 116 -1.03 5.40 -19.60
N HIS A 117 -0.51 4.20 -19.94
CA HIS A 117 -1.27 2.96 -20.01
C HIS A 117 -0.84 1.95 -18.94
N GLY A 118 0.38 2.05 -18.46
CA GLY A 118 0.94 1.25 -17.38
C GLY A 118 1.72 2.10 -16.40
N ILE A 119 1.88 1.62 -15.18
CA ILE A 119 2.77 2.23 -14.19
C ILE A 119 4.20 2.19 -14.72
N VAL A 120 4.95 3.26 -14.53
CA VAL A 120 6.39 3.31 -14.81
C VAL A 120 7.18 3.41 -13.53
N ALA A 121 8.38 2.82 -13.46
CA ALA A 121 9.21 2.85 -12.26
C ALA A 121 10.69 3.04 -12.60
N LEU A 122 11.41 3.66 -11.68
CA LEU A 122 12.85 3.64 -11.59
C LEU A 122 13.24 2.53 -10.62
N ASP A 123 14.02 1.60 -11.06
CA ASP A 123 14.68 0.59 -10.25
C ASP A 123 16.04 1.13 -9.79
N TRP A 124 16.10 1.51 -8.49
CA TRP A 124 17.25 2.12 -7.87
C TRP A 124 17.87 1.16 -6.86
N GLU A 125 18.94 0.48 -7.31
CA GLU A 125 19.65 -0.52 -6.54
C GLU A 125 21.16 -0.26 -6.54
N MET A 126 21.88 -0.98 -5.69
CA MET A 126 23.32 -0.81 -5.50
C MET A 126 24.13 -1.51 -6.62
N ASP A 127 23.64 -2.65 -7.10
CA ASP A 127 24.38 -3.51 -8.00
C ASP A 127 24.56 -2.82 -9.36
N ASP A 128 25.80 -2.82 -9.86
CA ASP A 128 26.20 -2.18 -11.11
C ASP A 128 25.88 -0.68 -11.23
N ASN A 129 25.64 0.01 -10.10
CA ASN A 129 25.22 1.40 -10.03
C ASN A 129 26.24 2.29 -9.29
N PRO A 130 27.24 2.85 -9.97
CA PRO A 130 28.23 3.72 -9.34
C PRO A 130 27.66 5.03 -8.77
N ALA A 131 26.43 5.41 -9.14
CA ALA A 131 25.73 6.56 -8.56
C ALA A 131 24.96 6.21 -7.28
N TRP A 132 25.00 4.95 -6.81
CA TRP A 132 24.29 4.52 -5.62
C TRP A 132 24.49 5.47 -4.42
N GLY A 133 23.39 5.82 -3.75
CA GLY A 133 23.39 6.78 -2.64
C GLY A 133 23.31 8.25 -3.08
N ASN A 134 23.43 8.55 -4.37
CA ASN A 134 23.26 9.89 -4.90
C ASN A 134 21.79 10.21 -5.20
N TRP A 135 21.08 10.73 -4.23
CA TRP A 135 19.67 11.09 -4.38
C TRP A 135 19.42 12.24 -5.38
N ASP A 136 20.43 13.04 -5.72
CA ASP A 136 20.31 14.05 -6.79
C ASP A 136 20.21 13.39 -8.17
N TRP A 137 20.91 12.29 -8.37
CA TRP A 137 20.76 11.47 -9.58
C TRP A 137 19.29 11.01 -9.76
N VAL A 138 18.69 10.49 -8.68
CA VAL A 138 17.29 10.05 -8.68
C VAL A 138 16.33 11.20 -9.02
N ARG A 139 16.51 12.38 -8.38
CA ARG A 139 15.68 13.57 -8.68
C ARG A 139 15.73 13.95 -10.14
N ARG A 140 16.92 13.96 -10.73
CA ARG A 140 17.15 14.37 -12.13
C ARG A 140 16.54 13.36 -13.10
N PHE A 141 16.72 12.06 -12.87
CA PHE A 141 16.09 11.01 -13.65
C PHE A 141 14.56 11.12 -13.64
N MET A 142 13.98 11.22 -12.44
CA MET A 142 12.53 11.31 -12.24
C MET A 142 11.94 12.57 -12.89
N ALA A 143 12.61 13.72 -12.72
CA ALA A 143 12.18 14.98 -13.32
C ALA A 143 12.23 14.94 -14.85
N GLU A 144 13.25 14.31 -15.42
CA GLU A 144 13.35 14.15 -16.88
C GLU A 144 12.26 13.21 -17.42
N CYS A 145 11.92 12.14 -16.70
CA CYS A 145 10.79 11.28 -17.02
C CYS A 145 9.47 12.06 -17.05
N GLU A 146 9.21 12.90 -16.03
CA GLU A 146 8.02 13.75 -15.99
C GLU A 146 7.99 14.74 -17.16
N ARG A 147 9.13 15.35 -17.48
CA ARG A 147 9.24 16.30 -18.60
C ARG A 147 8.94 15.63 -19.93
N LEU A 148 9.53 14.47 -20.19
CA LEU A 148 9.37 13.72 -21.45
C LEU A 148 7.94 13.22 -21.66
N SER A 149 7.29 12.78 -20.59
CA SER A 149 5.95 12.19 -20.64
C SER A 149 4.82 13.23 -20.51
N GLY A 150 5.15 14.48 -20.23
CA GLY A 150 4.15 15.50 -19.91
C GLY A 150 3.43 15.25 -18.58
N GLY A 151 4.15 14.75 -17.56
CA GLY A 151 3.69 14.70 -16.18
C GLY A 151 3.45 13.31 -15.58
N VAL A 152 3.82 12.21 -16.24
CA VAL A 152 3.81 10.89 -15.60
C VAL A 152 4.95 10.81 -14.59
N ARG A 153 4.64 10.43 -13.37
CA ARG A 153 5.59 10.29 -12.26
C ARG A 153 5.93 8.83 -12.05
N PRO A 154 7.19 8.42 -12.28
CA PRO A 154 7.59 7.03 -12.00
C PRO A 154 7.47 6.70 -10.51
N LEU A 155 7.19 5.45 -10.18
CA LEU A 155 7.47 4.93 -8.85
C LEU A 155 8.98 4.84 -8.63
N LEU A 156 9.41 5.00 -7.40
CA LEU A 156 10.78 4.68 -7.00
C LEU A 156 10.79 3.29 -6.38
N TYR A 157 11.38 2.32 -7.08
CA TYR A 157 11.72 1.02 -6.51
C TYR A 157 13.07 1.09 -5.82
N THR A 158 13.12 0.63 -4.58
CA THR A 158 14.35 0.44 -3.80
C THR A 158 14.08 -0.43 -2.57
N GLY A 159 15.14 -0.79 -1.85
CA GLY A 159 15.05 -1.51 -0.57
C GLY A 159 15.50 -0.66 0.63
N PRO A 160 15.33 -1.18 1.87
CA PRO A 160 15.78 -0.51 3.10
C PRO A 160 17.28 -0.22 3.14
N VAL A 161 18.08 -0.94 2.35
CA VAL A 161 19.54 -0.74 2.21
C VAL A 161 19.89 0.63 1.64
N ALA A 162 18.98 1.29 0.94
CA ALA A 162 19.16 2.64 0.44
C ALA A 162 19.24 3.71 1.55
N GLY A 163 18.91 3.32 2.78
CA GLY A 163 18.79 4.25 3.89
C GLY A 163 17.55 5.14 3.81
N PRO A 164 17.53 6.28 4.51
CA PRO A 164 16.37 7.16 4.50
C PRO A 164 16.17 7.79 3.12
N ILE A 165 15.00 7.56 2.53
CA ILE A 165 14.60 8.22 1.27
C ILE A 165 14.31 9.70 1.60
N PRO A 166 14.90 10.68 0.88
CA PRO A 166 14.66 12.10 1.11
C PRO A 166 13.18 12.49 1.05
N GLN A 167 12.78 13.41 1.90
CA GLN A 167 11.38 13.80 2.07
C GLN A 167 10.78 14.36 0.77
N ASP A 168 11.53 15.17 0.02
CA ASP A 168 11.08 15.74 -1.25
C ASP A 168 10.79 14.68 -2.33
N ILE A 169 11.54 13.57 -2.33
CA ILE A 169 11.27 12.43 -3.19
C ILE A 169 9.99 11.72 -2.75
N ARG A 170 9.86 11.45 -1.46
CA ARG A 170 8.67 10.82 -0.87
C ARG A 170 7.40 11.65 -1.06
N ASP A 171 7.53 12.97 -1.01
CA ASP A 171 6.40 13.91 -1.19
C ASP A 171 5.91 13.96 -2.66
N ARG A 172 6.74 13.52 -3.59
CA ARG A 172 6.46 13.69 -5.02
C ARG A 172 6.19 12.39 -5.76
N TYR A 173 6.79 11.29 -5.35
CA TYR A 173 6.79 10.02 -6.07
C TYR A 173 6.24 8.89 -5.22
N GLY A 174 5.47 8.00 -5.83
CA GLY A 174 5.06 6.76 -5.19
C GLY A 174 6.26 5.83 -4.96
N LEU A 175 6.20 5.05 -3.89
CA LEU A 175 7.27 4.12 -3.54
C LEU A 175 6.88 2.69 -3.88
N TRP A 176 7.82 1.94 -4.40
CA TRP A 176 7.78 0.49 -4.54
C TRP A 176 8.94 -0.10 -3.73
N ILE A 177 8.63 -0.74 -2.61
CA ILE A 177 9.64 -1.14 -1.63
C ILE A 177 9.85 -2.63 -1.64
N ALA A 178 11.11 -3.06 -1.87
CA ALA A 178 11.54 -4.45 -1.72
C ALA A 178 11.90 -4.73 -0.26
N GLN A 179 11.15 -5.61 0.39
CA GLN A 179 11.48 -6.06 1.75
C GLN A 179 10.87 -7.43 2.02
N TYR A 180 11.72 -8.41 2.26
CA TYR A 180 11.35 -9.81 2.38
C TYR A 180 11.38 -10.27 3.83
N ALA A 181 10.43 -11.14 4.22
CA ALA A 181 10.45 -11.81 5.52
C ALA A 181 11.59 -12.83 5.62
N ASN A 182 11.85 -13.51 4.52
CA ASN A 182 12.87 -14.55 4.35
C ASN A 182 13.04 -14.87 2.86
N MET A 183 13.94 -15.76 2.53
CA MET A 183 14.23 -16.24 1.17
C MET A 183 13.67 -17.65 0.88
N ASN A 184 12.64 -18.08 1.61
CA ASN A 184 11.99 -19.36 1.34
C ASN A 184 11.09 -19.25 0.11
N PRO A 185 11.05 -20.26 -0.77
CA PRO A 185 10.12 -20.29 -1.89
C PRO A 185 8.66 -20.16 -1.43
N THR A 186 7.91 -19.28 -2.08
CA THR A 186 6.51 -19.03 -1.72
C THR A 186 5.66 -18.72 -2.96
N GLY A 187 4.36 -19.02 -2.89
CA GLY A 187 3.36 -18.50 -3.82
C GLY A 187 2.83 -17.14 -3.36
N TYR A 188 1.77 -16.66 -4.01
CA TYR A 188 1.07 -15.44 -3.60
C TYR A 188 0.55 -15.56 -2.16
N GLN A 189 0.70 -14.49 -1.41
CA GLN A 189 0.28 -14.40 -0.03
C GLN A 189 -0.82 -13.34 0.10
N ALA A 190 -1.96 -13.72 0.64
CA ALA A 190 -3.06 -12.78 0.88
C ALA A 190 -2.67 -11.66 1.87
N ASN A 191 -1.77 -11.96 2.78
CA ASN A 191 -1.27 -11.01 3.78
C ASN A 191 0.25 -11.22 3.94
N PRO A 192 1.07 -10.72 3.01
CA PRO A 192 2.51 -10.84 3.11
C PRO A 192 3.04 -10.05 4.31
N TRP A 193 4.18 -10.50 4.85
CA TRP A 193 4.86 -9.77 5.92
C TRP A 193 5.29 -8.38 5.46
N MET A 194 4.94 -7.38 6.25
CA MET A 194 5.22 -5.97 5.97
C MET A 194 5.60 -5.26 7.25
N ILE A 195 6.89 -5.13 7.51
CA ILE A 195 7.40 -4.28 8.59
C ILE A 195 7.90 -2.97 7.99
N GLY A 196 7.65 -1.89 8.72
CA GLY A 196 7.99 -0.54 8.33
C GLY A 196 6.86 0.09 7.52
N ALA A 197 6.46 1.27 7.94
CA ALA A 197 5.51 2.10 7.22
C ALA A 197 6.31 3.03 6.30
N TYR A 198 6.48 2.63 5.05
CA TYR A 198 7.11 3.50 4.04
C TYR A 198 6.09 4.39 3.34
N GLY A 199 4.78 4.16 3.54
CA GLY A 199 3.72 4.77 2.74
C GLY A 199 3.79 4.32 1.28
N GLU A 200 4.28 3.10 1.05
CA GLU A 200 4.50 2.56 -0.28
C GLU A 200 3.20 2.28 -1.03
N ALA A 201 3.20 2.58 -2.33
CA ALA A 201 2.15 2.18 -3.26
C ALA A 201 2.23 0.68 -3.58
N MET A 202 3.44 0.12 -3.58
CA MET A 202 3.66 -1.29 -3.88
C MET A 202 4.77 -1.87 -3.01
N ARG A 203 4.58 -3.11 -2.57
CA ARG A 203 5.55 -3.91 -1.82
C ARG A 203 5.97 -5.13 -2.63
N GLN A 204 7.27 -5.25 -2.93
CA GLN A 204 7.85 -6.52 -3.32
C GLN A 204 8.19 -7.29 -2.04
N TYR A 205 7.48 -8.38 -1.78
CA TYR A 205 7.57 -9.10 -0.51
C TYR A 205 8.32 -10.42 -0.57
N SER A 206 8.70 -10.87 -1.77
CA SER A 206 9.51 -12.06 -1.98
C SER A 206 10.30 -11.97 -3.28
N GLY A 207 11.58 -12.32 -3.24
CA GLY A 207 12.44 -12.53 -4.40
C GLY A 207 12.60 -14.03 -4.75
N THR A 208 11.82 -14.92 -4.14
CA THR A 208 11.87 -16.38 -4.34
C THR A 208 10.49 -16.96 -4.60
N GLY A 209 9.65 -16.20 -5.27
CA GLY A 209 8.31 -16.61 -5.64
C GLY A 209 8.27 -17.79 -6.58
N VAL A 210 7.20 -18.56 -6.48
CA VAL A 210 6.88 -19.66 -7.40
C VAL A 210 5.53 -19.37 -8.02
N VAL A 211 5.50 -19.16 -9.34
CA VAL A 211 4.27 -18.89 -10.10
C VAL A 211 4.21 -19.86 -11.29
N ASN A 212 3.21 -20.73 -11.28
CA ASN A 212 3.14 -21.86 -12.21
C ASN A 212 4.42 -22.71 -12.13
N THR A 213 5.16 -22.80 -13.25
CA THR A 213 6.45 -23.52 -13.35
C THR A 213 7.67 -22.61 -13.22
N TRP A 214 7.46 -21.30 -13.04
CA TRP A 214 8.54 -20.31 -12.94
C TRP A 214 8.96 -20.09 -11.50
N SER A 215 10.27 -20.18 -11.26
CA SER A 215 10.93 -19.94 -9.98
C SER A 215 12.43 -19.70 -10.22
N PRO A 216 13.06 -18.70 -9.60
CA PRO A 216 12.39 -17.67 -8.79
C PRO A 216 11.72 -16.59 -9.66
N VAL A 217 10.67 -15.97 -9.10
CA VAL A 217 10.06 -14.72 -9.59
C VAL A 217 9.81 -13.81 -8.39
N ASP A 218 9.74 -12.51 -8.65
CA ASP A 218 9.48 -11.52 -7.62
C ASP A 218 7.98 -11.32 -7.42
N LEU A 219 7.52 -11.38 -6.16
CA LEU A 219 6.11 -11.27 -5.83
C LEU A 219 5.79 -9.94 -5.17
N ASN A 220 4.71 -9.33 -5.63
CA ASN A 220 4.33 -7.98 -5.27
C ASN A 220 2.89 -7.87 -4.78
N LEU A 221 2.66 -6.93 -3.86
CA LEU A 221 1.35 -6.47 -3.45
C LEU A 221 1.24 -4.98 -3.78
N PHE A 222 0.33 -4.61 -4.67
CA PHE A 222 -0.05 -3.23 -4.91
C PHE A 222 -1.17 -2.82 -3.94
N ARG A 223 -1.01 -1.67 -3.29
CA ARG A 223 -1.94 -1.13 -2.30
C ARG A 223 -3.08 -0.42 -3.00
N GLY A 224 -4.06 -1.16 -3.45
CA GLY A 224 -5.23 -0.65 -4.12
C GLY A 224 -5.70 -1.51 -5.27
N ASP A 225 -6.77 -1.06 -5.90
CA ASP A 225 -7.44 -1.76 -7.01
C ASP A 225 -6.96 -1.29 -8.39
N ALA A 226 -7.61 -1.81 -9.43
CA ALA A 226 -7.33 -1.50 -10.82
C ALA A 226 -7.54 -0.01 -11.17
N TRP A 227 -8.47 0.68 -10.51
CA TRP A 227 -8.70 2.10 -10.72
C TRP A 227 -7.55 2.94 -10.13
N GLN A 228 -7.11 2.61 -8.92
CA GLN A 228 -5.95 3.25 -8.29
C GLN A 228 -4.66 2.99 -9.09
N TRP A 229 -4.51 1.78 -9.67
CA TRP A 229 -3.42 1.50 -10.60
C TRP A 229 -3.41 2.46 -11.80
N ASP A 230 -4.60 2.71 -12.38
CA ASP A 230 -4.73 3.60 -13.54
C ASP A 230 -4.41 5.07 -13.20
N LEU A 231 -4.66 5.51 -11.97
CA LEU A 231 -4.26 6.84 -11.50
C LEU A 231 -2.73 6.97 -11.42
N TYR A 232 -2.02 5.93 -10.98
CA TYR A 232 -0.55 5.91 -11.02
C TYR A 232 -0.02 5.89 -12.45
N ALA A 233 -0.65 5.13 -13.34
CA ALA A 233 -0.25 5.06 -14.74
C ALA A 233 -0.48 6.38 -15.48
N ASN A 234 -1.58 7.07 -15.22
CA ASN A 234 -1.98 8.31 -15.90
C ASN A 234 -2.57 9.35 -14.95
N PRO A 235 -1.76 10.08 -14.21
CA PRO A 235 -2.23 11.08 -13.24
C PRO A 235 -3.10 12.21 -13.84
N ALA A 236 -2.95 12.49 -15.13
CA ALA A 236 -3.73 13.53 -15.83
C ALA A 236 -5.01 12.99 -16.47
N GLY A 237 -5.15 11.70 -16.61
CA GLY A 237 -6.32 11.04 -17.14
C GLY A 237 -7.34 10.83 -16.02
N GLY A 238 -8.23 11.78 -15.79
CA GLY A 238 -9.37 11.57 -14.91
C GLY A 238 -10.21 10.40 -15.41
N SER A 239 -9.81 9.17 -15.07
CA SER A 239 -10.66 8.01 -15.27
C SER A 239 -11.83 8.14 -14.31
N THR A 240 -13.03 8.32 -14.85
CA THR A 240 -14.23 8.06 -14.05
C THR A 240 -14.15 6.64 -13.53
N PRO A 241 -14.44 6.38 -12.25
CA PRO A 241 -14.52 5.00 -11.73
C PRO A 241 -15.38 4.17 -12.67
N PRO A 242 -15.06 2.88 -12.92
CA PRO A 242 -15.87 2.02 -13.76
C PRO A 242 -17.32 2.12 -13.29
N SER A 243 -18.21 2.57 -14.18
CA SER A 243 -19.62 2.65 -13.90
C SER A 243 -20.13 1.24 -13.63
N THR A 244 -20.45 0.96 -12.38
CA THR A 244 -21.28 -0.18 -11.99
C THR A 244 -22.49 -0.23 -12.93
N PRO A 245 -22.96 -1.41 -13.38
CA PRO A 245 -24.22 -1.52 -14.12
C PRO A 245 -25.29 -0.74 -13.35
N ALA A 246 -25.96 0.17 -14.02
CA ALA A 246 -26.86 1.18 -13.47
C ALA A 246 -27.76 0.64 -12.35
N ALA A 247 -27.42 0.96 -11.11
CA ALA A 247 -28.40 1.02 -10.04
C ALA A 247 -29.20 2.31 -10.18
N PRO A 248 -30.48 2.36 -9.77
CA PRO A 248 -31.35 3.49 -10.03
C PRO A 248 -30.80 4.78 -9.47
N VAL A 249 -30.92 5.83 -10.28
CA VAL A 249 -30.47 7.19 -10.04
C VAL A 249 -30.83 7.66 -8.62
N GLN A 250 -29.85 7.86 -7.76
CA GLN A 250 -29.98 8.66 -6.54
C GLN A 250 -29.68 10.14 -6.84
N PRO A 251 -30.34 11.06 -6.16
CA PRO A 251 -30.18 12.49 -6.44
C PRO A 251 -28.76 12.95 -6.12
N ASN A 252 -28.26 13.77 -7.03
CA ASN A 252 -26.97 14.44 -7.04
C ASN A 252 -26.48 14.84 -5.65
N ASN A 253 -25.42 14.15 -5.20
CA ASN A 253 -24.51 14.74 -4.24
C ASN A 253 -23.41 15.43 -5.08
N PRO A 254 -23.21 16.74 -5.00
CA PRO A 254 -22.28 17.45 -5.85
C PRO A 254 -20.84 16.96 -5.53
N GLN A 255 -20.15 16.52 -6.58
CA GLN A 255 -18.71 16.35 -6.57
C GLN A 255 -18.09 17.63 -6.02
N PRO A 256 -17.23 17.60 -5.01
CA PRO A 256 -16.64 18.82 -4.50
C PRO A 256 -15.76 19.45 -5.58
N THR A 257 -16.22 20.56 -6.10
CA THR A 257 -15.37 21.50 -6.82
C THR A 257 -14.22 21.92 -5.89
N PRO A 258 -13.01 22.18 -6.40
CA PRO A 258 -11.92 22.68 -5.58
C PRO A 258 -12.36 24.02 -4.97
N SER A 259 -12.83 23.95 -3.75
CA SER A 259 -13.08 25.13 -2.93
C SER A 259 -11.75 25.54 -2.31
N THR A 260 -11.59 26.83 -2.08
CA THR A 260 -10.51 27.44 -1.29
C THR A 260 -10.51 27.01 0.20
N GLY A 261 -11.22 25.95 0.55
CA GLY A 261 -11.21 25.25 1.83
C GLY A 261 -10.46 23.93 1.69
N GLY A 262 -9.66 23.57 2.70
CA GLY A 262 -8.85 22.34 2.72
C GLY A 262 -9.66 21.06 2.45
N ILE A 263 -8.97 20.05 1.94
CA ILE A 263 -9.54 18.70 1.73
C ILE A 263 -9.60 17.99 3.09
N SER A 264 -10.68 17.27 3.33
CA SER A 264 -10.81 16.34 4.46
C SER A 264 -11.30 15.01 3.92
N HIS A 265 -10.57 13.93 4.21
CA HIS A 265 -10.88 12.59 3.70
C HIS A 265 -10.75 11.56 4.83
N VAL A 266 -11.70 10.63 4.89
CA VAL A 266 -11.65 9.49 5.82
C VAL A 266 -10.94 8.35 5.11
N MET A 267 -9.77 7.95 5.60
CA MET A 267 -8.97 6.89 5.01
C MET A 267 -9.74 5.58 4.91
N GLN A 268 -9.81 5.02 3.72
CA GLN A 268 -10.38 3.72 3.45
C GLN A 268 -9.27 2.66 3.36
N TRP A 269 -9.66 1.39 3.38
CA TRP A 269 -8.73 0.28 3.16
C TRP A 269 -8.08 0.38 1.77
N GLY A 270 -6.74 0.22 1.73
CA GLY A 270 -5.98 0.29 0.48
C GLY A 270 -5.64 1.70 0.00
N GLU A 271 -6.16 2.75 0.60
CA GLU A 271 -5.81 4.13 0.23
C GLU A 271 -4.46 4.55 0.79
N THR A 272 -3.76 5.36 0.02
CA THR A 272 -2.52 6.02 0.44
C THR A 272 -2.66 7.53 0.35
N ILE A 273 -1.92 8.28 1.17
CA ILE A 273 -1.86 9.75 1.05
C ILE A 273 -1.43 10.16 -0.36
N TRP A 274 -0.52 9.40 -0.97
CA TRP A 274 -0.14 9.63 -2.36
C TRP A 274 -1.33 9.43 -3.33
N GLY A 275 -2.08 8.34 -3.18
CA GLY A 275 -3.28 8.07 -3.97
C GLY A 275 -4.33 9.19 -3.82
N LEU A 276 -4.53 9.70 -2.59
CA LEU A 276 -5.39 10.85 -2.34
C LEU A 276 -4.84 12.13 -2.98
N ALA A 277 -3.52 12.35 -2.89
CA ALA A 277 -2.88 13.51 -3.53
C ALA A 277 -3.06 13.51 -5.05
N VAL A 278 -3.00 12.33 -5.68
CA VAL A 278 -3.33 12.17 -7.11
C VAL A 278 -4.80 12.43 -7.36
N THR A 279 -5.69 11.78 -6.60
CA THR A 279 -7.16 11.88 -6.77
C THR A 279 -7.66 13.32 -6.64
N TYR A 280 -7.14 14.05 -5.66
CA TYR A 280 -7.55 15.43 -5.37
C TYR A 280 -6.65 16.49 -6.01
N ASN A 281 -5.62 16.09 -6.77
CA ASN A 281 -4.55 16.97 -7.27
C ASN A 281 -3.96 17.88 -6.17
N ALA A 282 -3.69 17.28 -5.01
CA ALA A 282 -3.33 17.94 -3.74
C ALA A 282 -1.87 17.69 -3.37
N TRP A 283 -0.96 18.50 -3.91
CA TRP A 283 0.48 18.42 -3.75
C TRP A 283 1.07 19.64 -3.05
N PRO A 284 2.19 19.54 -2.30
CA PRO A 284 2.99 18.32 -2.04
C PRO A 284 2.37 17.43 -0.97
N LEU A 285 2.88 16.17 -0.83
CA LEU A 285 2.41 15.24 0.19
C LEU A 285 2.63 15.76 1.62
N SER A 286 3.68 16.55 1.85
CA SER A 286 3.98 17.18 3.14
C SER A 286 2.90 18.18 3.61
N ALA A 287 1.99 18.59 2.72
CA ALA A 287 0.85 19.43 3.07
C ALA A 287 -0.37 18.63 3.53
N TRP A 288 -0.30 17.31 3.49
CA TRP A 288 -1.29 16.44 4.11
C TRP A 288 -1.01 16.26 5.60
N HIS A 289 -2.06 16.23 6.38
CA HIS A 289 -2.01 16.02 7.82
C HIS A 289 -2.76 14.74 8.18
N THR A 290 -2.14 13.92 9.01
CA THR A 290 -2.71 12.70 9.57
C THR A 290 -2.89 12.87 11.09
N PRO A 291 -3.76 12.10 11.75
CA PRO A 291 -3.91 12.15 13.20
C PRO A 291 -2.61 11.85 13.97
N SER A 292 -1.71 11.05 13.37
CA SER A 292 -0.41 10.73 13.98
C SER A 292 0.63 11.85 13.84
N GLY A 293 0.40 12.84 12.98
CA GLY A 293 1.39 13.84 12.57
C GLY A 293 2.46 13.31 11.62
N ASP A 294 2.45 12.03 11.30
CA ASP A 294 3.35 11.39 10.33
C ASP A 294 2.53 10.94 9.11
N ILE A 295 2.79 11.52 7.93
CA ILE A 295 2.06 11.24 6.70
C ILE A 295 2.21 9.79 6.19
N ASN A 296 3.13 9.02 6.76
CA ASN A 296 3.34 7.61 6.47
C ASN A 296 2.69 6.70 7.52
N ARG A 297 2.02 7.30 8.52
CA ARG A 297 1.39 6.58 9.61
C ARG A 297 -0.06 7.01 9.77
N TYR A 298 -0.95 6.30 9.14
CA TYR A 298 -2.39 6.47 9.19
C TYR A 298 -3.08 5.11 9.12
N TYR A 299 -4.35 5.08 9.49
CA TYR A 299 -5.14 3.86 9.58
C TYR A 299 -6.49 4.08 8.90
N VAL A 300 -7.15 2.99 8.53
CA VAL A 300 -8.54 3.03 8.05
C VAL A 300 -9.43 3.69 9.09
N GLY A 301 -10.19 4.69 8.64
CA GLY A 301 -11.04 5.52 9.52
C GLY A 301 -10.36 6.81 10.00
N ASP A 302 -9.05 6.97 9.82
CA ASP A 302 -8.38 8.24 10.11
C ASP A 302 -8.91 9.35 9.18
N VAL A 303 -9.13 10.53 9.75
CA VAL A 303 -9.42 11.72 8.96
C VAL A 303 -8.11 12.39 8.61
N VAL A 304 -7.78 12.39 7.33
CA VAL A 304 -6.61 13.10 6.79
C VAL A 304 -7.05 14.40 6.13
N THR A 305 -6.22 15.43 6.22
CA THR A 305 -6.56 16.75 5.68
C THR A 305 -5.42 17.32 4.84
N TYR A 306 -5.76 18.14 3.86
CA TYR A 306 -4.80 18.86 3.02
C TYR A 306 -5.15 20.34 2.94
N GLY A 307 -4.15 21.22 3.06
CA GLY A 307 -4.29 22.65 2.75
C GLY A 307 -5.11 23.48 3.74
N GLY A 308 -5.43 22.95 4.92
CA GLY A 308 -6.07 23.70 6.00
C GLY A 308 -5.03 24.23 6.98
N GLY A 309 -4.89 25.54 7.14
CA GLY A 309 -4.16 26.11 8.26
C GLY A 309 -4.72 25.57 9.59
N SER A 310 -3.83 25.26 10.50
CA SER A 310 -4.11 24.70 11.83
C SER A 310 -5.15 25.54 12.59
N THR A 311 -6.41 25.17 12.47
CA THR A 311 -7.32 25.36 13.59
C THR A 311 -7.23 24.11 14.42
N ALA A 312 -6.80 24.23 15.67
CA ALA A 312 -6.86 23.16 16.64
C ALA A 312 -8.30 22.66 16.75
N THR A 313 -8.65 21.75 15.85
CA THR A 313 -9.86 20.97 15.95
C THR A 313 -9.55 19.92 17.02
N THR A 314 -10.28 19.91 18.10
CA THR A 314 -10.33 18.83 19.07
C THR A 314 -10.22 17.53 18.30
N VAL A 315 -9.14 16.76 18.55
CA VAL A 315 -8.93 15.42 18.00
C VAL A 315 -10.26 14.67 18.20
N PRO A 316 -10.93 14.19 17.13
CA PRO A 316 -12.11 13.37 17.32
C PRO A 316 -11.67 12.19 18.18
N SER A 317 -12.34 11.97 19.31
CA SER A 317 -12.05 10.82 20.15
C SER A 317 -12.20 9.58 19.29
N VAL A 318 -11.17 8.73 19.27
CA VAL A 318 -11.20 7.46 18.54
C VAL A 318 -12.45 6.69 18.94
N ASP A 319 -13.31 6.38 17.99
CA ASP A 319 -14.50 5.57 18.26
C ASP A 319 -14.12 4.08 18.32
N TYR A 320 -13.68 3.66 19.50
CA TYR A 320 -13.31 2.26 19.75
C TYR A 320 -14.48 1.28 19.51
N ASN A 321 -15.73 1.74 19.59
CA ASN A 321 -16.90 0.92 19.31
C ASN A 321 -17.06 0.66 17.81
N ALA A 322 -16.80 1.65 16.97
CA ALA A 322 -16.75 1.48 15.52
C ALA A 322 -15.60 0.56 15.11
N LEU A 323 -14.41 0.75 15.67
CA LEU A 323 -13.25 -0.12 15.45
C LEU A 323 -13.53 -1.57 15.87
N ALA A 324 -14.13 -1.80 17.04
CA ALA A 324 -14.51 -3.14 17.51
C ALA A 324 -15.53 -3.81 16.57
N THR A 325 -16.47 -3.04 16.03
CA THR A 325 -17.44 -3.53 15.04
C THR A 325 -16.72 -3.97 13.75
N ALA A 326 -15.76 -3.18 13.28
CA ALA A 326 -14.96 -3.50 12.11
C ALA A 326 -14.07 -4.74 12.32
N VAL A 327 -13.50 -4.91 13.53
CA VAL A 327 -12.76 -6.13 13.89
C VAL A 327 -13.66 -7.36 13.87
N ILE A 328 -14.87 -7.29 14.44
CA ILE A 328 -15.83 -8.40 14.45
C ILE A 328 -16.27 -8.76 13.03
N ARG A 329 -16.41 -7.78 12.16
CA ARG A 329 -16.71 -7.98 10.73
C ARG A 329 -15.57 -8.64 9.95
N GLY A 330 -14.33 -8.62 10.48
CA GLY A 330 -13.16 -9.22 9.86
C GLY A 330 -12.23 -8.24 9.14
N ASP A 331 -12.53 -6.93 9.12
CA ASP A 331 -11.78 -5.91 8.37
C ASP A 331 -10.31 -5.79 8.81
N TYR A 332 -10.01 -6.17 10.03
CA TYR A 332 -8.66 -6.14 10.60
C TYR A 332 -7.93 -7.49 10.52
N GLY A 333 -8.54 -8.54 9.94
CA GLY A 333 -7.96 -9.88 9.85
C GLY A 333 -7.70 -10.53 11.22
N ASN A 334 -6.74 -11.48 11.26
CA ASN A 334 -6.34 -12.18 12.49
C ASN A 334 -5.02 -11.65 13.05
N ASP A 335 -4.70 -11.94 14.31
CA ASP A 335 -3.36 -11.69 14.86
C ASP A 335 -2.29 -12.52 14.13
N PRO A 336 -1.09 -11.95 13.92
CA PRO A 336 -0.57 -10.68 14.48
C PRO A 336 -1.00 -9.42 13.69
N TYR A 337 -1.62 -9.55 12.52
CA TYR A 337 -1.95 -8.41 11.65
C TYR A 337 -2.95 -7.45 12.27
N ARG A 338 -3.95 -7.97 13.01
CA ARG A 338 -4.91 -7.15 13.73
C ARG A 338 -4.21 -6.23 14.73
N ARG A 339 -3.26 -6.76 15.49
CA ARG A 339 -2.46 -5.98 16.44
C ARG A 339 -1.64 -4.89 15.74
N GLN A 340 -1.04 -5.22 14.61
CA GLN A 340 -0.28 -4.27 13.81
C GLN A 340 -1.17 -3.13 13.28
N ARG A 341 -2.36 -3.47 12.77
CA ARG A 341 -3.31 -2.50 12.17
C ARG A 341 -3.97 -1.59 13.20
N LEU A 342 -4.24 -2.08 14.38
CA LEU A 342 -4.82 -1.30 15.49
C LEU A 342 -3.76 -0.53 16.29
N GLY A 343 -2.48 -0.89 16.17
CA GLY A 343 -1.38 -0.22 16.85
C GLY A 343 -1.62 -0.07 18.36
N GLY A 344 -1.44 1.14 18.88
CA GLY A 344 -1.65 1.45 20.29
C GLY A 344 -3.10 1.31 20.80
N ASP A 345 -4.06 1.18 19.87
CA ASP A 345 -5.48 1.04 20.21
C ASP A 345 -5.95 -0.43 20.28
N TYR A 346 -5.05 -1.37 19.92
CA TYR A 346 -5.38 -2.79 19.87
C TYR A 346 -6.04 -3.32 21.14
N ASP A 347 -5.43 -3.08 22.29
CA ASP A 347 -5.92 -3.64 23.55
C ASP A 347 -7.28 -3.05 23.94
N LYS A 348 -7.52 -1.77 23.67
CA LYS A 348 -8.80 -1.09 23.88
C LYS A 348 -9.90 -1.65 22.97
N VAL A 349 -9.60 -1.79 21.70
CA VAL A 349 -10.54 -2.34 20.71
C VAL A 349 -10.84 -3.79 21.00
N MET A 350 -9.82 -4.62 21.29
CA MET A 350 -10.02 -6.03 21.59
C MET A 350 -10.76 -6.30 22.90
N ALA A 351 -10.62 -5.42 23.90
CA ALA A 351 -11.44 -5.50 25.11
C ALA A 351 -12.93 -5.38 24.77
N ILE A 352 -13.30 -4.46 23.88
CA ILE A 352 -14.68 -4.29 23.43
C ILE A 352 -15.14 -5.48 22.56
N VAL A 353 -14.27 -5.95 21.65
CA VAL A 353 -14.54 -7.12 20.82
C VAL A 353 -14.84 -8.35 21.68
N ASN A 354 -13.97 -8.64 22.64
CA ASN A 354 -14.11 -9.81 23.52
C ASN A 354 -15.37 -9.70 24.41
N ALA A 355 -15.67 -8.52 24.94
CA ALA A 355 -16.89 -8.28 25.70
C ALA A 355 -18.14 -8.54 24.85
N ARG A 356 -18.18 -8.06 23.61
CA ARG A 356 -19.32 -8.28 22.70
C ARG A 356 -19.49 -9.75 22.30
N LEU A 357 -18.37 -10.46 22.08
CA LEU A 357 -18.42 -11.89 21.70
C LEU A 357 -18.76 -12.80 22.89
N SER A 358 -18.43 -12.40 24.14
CA SER A 358 -18.76 -13.14 25.37
C SER A 358 -20.12 -12.78 25.94
N GLY A 359 -20.85 -11.84 25.34
CA GLY A 359 -22.15 -11.36 25.86
C GLY A 359 -22.06 -10.52 27.16
N GLN A 360 -20.86 -10.06 27.53
CA GLN A 360 -20.62 -9.18 28.66
C GLN A 360 -20.74 -7.71 28.26
N ALA A 361 -21.11 -6.84 29.21
CA ALA A 361 -21.07 -5.39 28.96
C ALA A 361 -19.64 -4.94 28.67
N ALA A 362 -19.47 -4.15 27.58
CA ALA A 362 -18.15 -3.63 27.20
C ALA A 362 -17.58 -2.75 28.32
N PRO A 363 -16.29 -2.88 28.68
CA PRO A 363 -15.69 -2.07 29.72
C PRO A 363 -15.70 -0.59 29.32
N SER A 364 -16.13 0.27 30.22
CA SER A 364 -16.26 1.72 30.02
C SER A 364 -14.94 2.48 30.10
N ASN A 365 -13.84 1.81 30.49
CA ASN A 365 -12.53 2.43 30.68
C ASN A 365 -11.39 1.59 30.11
N ALA A 366 -10.35 2.26 29.57
CA ALA A 366 -9.10 1.65 29.15
C ALA A 366 -8.43 0.87 30.30
N PRO A 367 -7.65 -0.21 30.00
CA PRO A 367 -6.89 -0.92 31.01
C PRO A 367 -5.98 0.03 31.79
N ASN A 368 -6.12 0.06 33.10
CA ASN A 368 -5.28 0.89 33.96
C ASN A 368 -4.00 0.11 34.29
N TYR A 369 -2.99 0.23 33.44
CA TYR A 369 -1.70 -0.37 33.72
C TYR A 369 -1.04 0.31 34.92
N ARG A 370 -0.74 -0.46 35.96
CA ARG A 370 -0.18 0.06 37.23
C ARG A 370 1.33 0.15 37.23
N ARG A 371 2.03 -0.51 36.29
CA ARG A 371 3.49 -0.57 36.23
C ARG A 371 4.00 -0.46 34.80
N SER A 372 5.19 0.14 34.67
CA SER A 372 5.91 0.20 33.40
C SER A 372 7.38 -0.11 33.59
N TYR A 373 8.04 -0.53 32.51
CA TYR A 373 9.46 -0.83 32.48
C TYR A 373 10.06 -0.46 31.13
N VAL A 374 11.20 0.22 31.15
CA VAL A 374 11.96 0.53 29.93
C VAL A 374 12.94 -0.61 29.65
N VAL A 375 12.80 -1.25 28.50
CA VAL A 375 13.66 -2.35 28.04
C VAL A 375 15.12 -1.89 27.97
N ARG A 376 16.02 -2.70 28.51
CA ARG A 376 17.47 -2.48 28.49
C ARG A 376 18.15 -3.48 27.55
N ALA A 377 19.39 -3.22 27.19
CA ALA A 377 20.19 -4.18 26.43
C ALA A 377 20.24 -5.55 27.11
N ASN A 378 20.04 -6.62 26.33
CA ASN A 378 19.96 -8.03 26.76
C ASN A 378 18.74 -8.42 27.60
N ASP A 379 17.75 -7.55 27.75
CA ASP A 379 16.47 -7.96 28.34
C ASP A 379 15.71 -8.90 27.40
N THR A 380 14.99 -9.84 28.00
CA THR A 380 13.98 -10.66 27.33
C THR A 380 12.64 -10.49 28.03
N LEU A 381 11.54 -10.62 27.31
CA LEU A 381 10.21 -10.46 27.89
C LEU A 381 9.98 -11.44 29.06
N SER A 382 10.46 -12.70 28.91
CA SER A 382 10.40 -13.70 29.96
C SER A 382 11.28 -13.32 31.16
N GLY A 383 12.46 -12.75 30.94
CA GLY A 383 13.35 -12.28 32.02
C GLY A 383 12.73 -11.12 32.80
N ILE A 384 12.10 -10.16 32.08
CA ILE A 384 11.38 -9.07 32.72
C ILE A 384 10.18 -9.63 33.53
N ALA A 385 9.38 -10.53 32.94
CA ALA A 385 8.25 -11.16 33.60
C ALA A 385 8.66 -11.87 34.91
N ALA A 386 9.75 -12.66 34.84
CA ALA A 386 10.28 -13.34 36.03
C ALA A 386 10.74 -12.37 37.11
N ARG A 387 11.40 -11.25 36.75
CA ARG A 387 11.84 -10.20 37.69
C ARG A 387 10.70 -9.59 38.48
N TYR A 388 9.53 -9.46 37.86
CA TYR A 388 8.35 -8.84 38.47
C TYR A 388 7.31 -9.84 38.94
N GLY A 389 7.57 -11.14 38.82
CA GLY A 389 6.68 -12.21 39.31
C GLY A 389 5.35 -12.28 38.56
N ILE A 390 5.34 -12.00 37.27
CA ILE A 390 4.14 -12.00 36.42
C ILE A 390 4.33 -12.92 35.22
N SER A 391 3.22 -13.28 34.57
CA SER A 391 3.30 -13.93 33.25
C SER A 391 3.74 -12.95 32.19
N TYR A 392 4.62 -13.35 31.29
CA TYR A 392 5.02 -12.53 30.13
C TYR A 392 3.83 -12.18 29.23
N THR A 393 2.75 -12.98 29.28
CA THR A 393 1.51 -12.73 28.54
C THR A 393 0.73 -11.49 29.03
N LEU A 394 1.08 -11.00 30.23
CA LEU A 394 0.49 -9.77 30.80
C LEU A 394 1.30 -8.52 30.46
N ILE A 395 2.45 -8.67 29.81
CA ILE A 395 3.30 -7.55 29.44
C ILE A 395 2.93 -7.07 28.05
N HIS A 396 2.71 -5.77 27.93
CA HIS A 396 2.30 -5.08 26.70
C HIS A 396 3.29 -3.97 26.35
N GLY A 397 3.19 -3.40 25.13
CA GLY A 397 3.98 -2.24 24.71
C GLY A 397 5.21 -2.58 23.86
N TYR A 398 5.51 -3.86 23.60
CA TYR A 398 6.58 -4.23 22.68
C TYR A 398 6.14 -4.03 21.22
N ARG A 399 6.92 -3.21 20.50
CA ARG A 399 6.58 -2.72 19.15
C ARG A 399 6.61 -3.79 18.08
N SER A 400 7.39 -4.84 18.29
CA SER A 400 7.54 -5.93 17.33
C SER A 400 6.26 -6.75 17.11
N GLY A 401 5.29 -6.69 18.05
CA GLY A 401 4.15 -7.61 18.09
C GLY A 401 4.54 -9.06 18.39
N ASN A 402 5.84 -9.36 18.51
CA ASN A 402 6.38 -10.69 18.81
C ASN A 402 6.99 -10.68 20.22
N PRO A 403 6.46 -11.49 21.18
CA PRO A 403 6.97 -11.53 22.55
C PRO A 403 8.43 -12.03 22.66
N ALA A 404 8.96 -12.67 21.62
CA ALA A 404 10.37 -13.08 21.57
C ALA A 404 11.31 -11.96 21.10
N LEU A 405 10.78 -10.80 20.70
CA LEU A 405 11.57 -9.72 20.10
C LEU A 405 11.20 -8.37 20.71
N ILE A 406 12.00 -7.92 21.67
CA ILE A 406 11.89 -6.61 22.30
C ILE A 406 13.20 -5.85 22.13
N TYR A 407 13.11 -4.51 22.08
CA TYR A 407 14.27 -3.66 21.79
C TYR A 407 14.56 -2.70 22.96
N PRO A 408 15.85 -2.41 23.24
CA PRO A 408 16.21 -1.41 24.23
C PRO A 408 15.53 -0.08 23.96
N GLY A 409 15.00 0.55 25.03
CA GLY A 409 14.25 1.81 24.96
C GLY A 409 12.74 1.66 24.78
N GLU A 410 12.22 0.47 24.50
CA GLU A 410 10.77 0.24 24.52
C GLU A 410 10.20 0.36 25.93
N VAL A 411 9.02 0.94 26.05
CA VAL A 411 8.29 1.03 27.33
C VAL A 411 7.25 -0.09 27.36
N LEU A 412 7.49 -1.05 28.22
CA LEU A 412 6.55 -2.14 28.51
C LEU A 412 5.70 -1.78 29.72
N TYR A 413 4.47 -2.33 29.77
CA TYR A 413 3.53 -2.07 30.87
C TYR A 413 2.62 -3.27 31.12
N TRP A 414 2.12 -3.40 32.41
CA TRP A 414 1.22 -4.47 32.86
C TRP A 414 0.36 -4.06 34.04
#